data_2498af780b5b3a6ae2f708be7f171e91
#
_entry.id   2498af780b5b3a6ae2f708be7f171e91
#
_cell.length_a   1.000
_cell.length_b   1.000
_cell.length_c   1.000
_cell.angle_alpha   90.00
_cell.angle_beta   90.00
_cell.angle_gamma   90.00
#
_symmetry.space_group_name_H-M   'P 1'
#
loop_
_entity.id
_entity.type
_entity.pdbx_description
1 polymer ?
#
loop_
_entity_poly.entity_id
_entity_poly.type
_entity_poly.pdbx_seq_one_letter_code
_entity_poly.pdbx_strand_id
1 'polypeptide(L)'
;MNEDNQEQIEGRAQYIVGMDAHSKKLAISIWECSDLWKPMLYKEIRCCAITDMEATYKNNVPKDSITIIESSTNSATLKKRLEDIGFRAGIVRADIISDKERKRKVRDIQDARNLAKAYIKGNIQEFIWVPSDQYADYRDVHFAHRDTVKEMTRTSNRIWSICSRKGYNLPIRSGATKGESIRKMVEQLQISGFIKERLEMLVADYEFFLKRKEKLEKLMAEAIIENDKMLALMQLPGFYYHAAFVIAAIVEDAKRFSSAAKLTAYAGLSPMVNTSGEEEQKAMLKGGLGKPLDDEGRMDLKFYCCEAGQTILNLCSKSDIGKWGWRMINKGKPKNKVCCAIGRKLITYAWHILRGDPTPNRDGEGVFKRKMVRFYSELGKQRMIELGYPTRVDFANSMSARFYGHLPESIKAKE
;
A
#
# COMPACT_ATOMS: atom_id res chain seq x y z
N MET A 1 16.64 4.10 -0.61
CA MET A 1 16.97 4.57 -1.96
C MET A 1 17.92 3.55 -2.53
N ASN A 2 17.62 2.97 -3.69
CA ASN A 2 18.58 2.09 -4.38
C ASN A 2 19.68 2.95 -4.96
N GLU A 3 20.90 2.46 -4.84
CA GLU A 3 22.06 2.99 -5.55
C GLU A 3 21.75 3.13 -7.05
N ASP A 4 21.01 2.20 -7.65
CA ASP A 4 20.58 2.25 -9.06
C ASP A 4 19.65 3.43 -9.41
N ASN A 5 18.84 3.92 -8.48
CA ASN A 5 18.01 5.13 -8.69
C ASN A 5 18.80 6.42 -8.41
N GLN A 6 19.84 6.36 -7.59
CA GLN A 6 20.77 7.46 -7.42
C GLN A 6 21.78 7.51 -8.58
N GLU A 7 22.33 6.38 -9.02
CA GLU A 7 23.25 6.33 -10.17
C GLU A 7 22.60 6.80 -11.48
N GLN A 8 21.30 6.56 -11.69
CA GLN A 8 20.59 7.12 -12.88
C GLN A 8 20.38 8.65 -12.82
N ILE A 9 20.54 9.26 -11.63
CA ILE A 9 20.36 10.70 -11.43
C ILE A 9 21.70 11.41 -11.18
N GLU A 10 22.76 10.70 -10.80
CA GLU A 10 24.08 11.24 -10.40
C GLU A 10 24.95 11.76 -11.56
N GLY A 11 24.61 11.52 -12.82
CA GLY A 11 25.12 12.33 -13.90
C GLY A 11 24.45 13.72 -13.81
N ARG A 12 25.19 14.75 -13.33
CA ARG A 12 24.70 16.13 -13.27
C ARG A 12 24.13 16.52 -14.63
N ALA A 13 22.77 16.63 -14.70
CA ALA A 13 22.13 17.11 -15.91
C ALA A 13 22.53 18.57 -16.15
N GLN A 14 22.95 18.87 -17.37
CA GLN A 14 23.26 20.24 -17.76
C GLN A 14 22.01 21.14 -17.75
N TYR A 15 20.84 20.56 -18.00
CA TYR A 15 19.58 21.29 -18.04
C TYR A 15 18.57 20.75 -17.01
N ILE A 16 17.95 21.66 -16.28
CA ILE A 16 16.88 21.35 -15.33
C ILE A 16 15.56 21.88 -15.87
N VAL A 17 14.58 21.00 -15.95
CA VAL A 17 13.25 21.31 -16.49
C VAL A 17 12.22 21.21 -15.38
N GLY A 18 11.50 22.30 -15.09
CA GLY A 18 10.30 22.25 -14.28
C GLY A 18 9.08 22.08 -15.16
N MET A 19 8.19 21.16 -14.82
CA MET A 19 6.93 20.94 -15.52
C MET A 19 5.77 21.05 -14.55
N ASP A 20 4.89 22.02 -14.80
CA ASP A 20 3.57 22.10 -14.18
C ASP A 20 2.54 21.46 -15.12
N ALA A 21 1.80 20.47 -14.61
CA ALA A 21 0.95 19.60 -15.40
C ALA A 21 -0.52 19.69 -14.93
N HIS A 22 -1.36 20.26 -15.76
CA HIS A 22 -2.82 20.19 -15.63
C HIS A 22 -3.44 19.09 -16.50
N SER A 23 -4.75 18.90 -16.41
CA SER A 23 -5.45 17.80 -17.09
C SER A 23 -5.29 17.77 -18.63
N LYS A 24 -5.06 18.91 -19.27
CA LYS A 24 -4.96 19.03 -20.75
C LYS A 24 -3.75 19.82 -21.22
N LYS A 25 -3.09 20.56 -20.35
CA LYS A 25 -2.03 21.50 -20.69
C LYS A 25 -0.85 21.36 -19.77
N LEU A 26 0.33 21.67 -20.29
CA LEU A 26 1.60 21.70 -19.59
C LEU A 26 2.22 23.09 -19.69
N ALA A 27 2.87 23.54 -18.62
CA ALA A 27 3.79 24.64 -18.64
C ALA A 27 5.21 24.12 -18.34
N ILE A 28 6.20 24.53 -19.09
CA ILE A 28 7.55 23.99 -19.04
C ILE A 28 8.55 25.14 -18.94
N SER A 29 9.43 25.09 -17.94
CA SER A 29 10.52 26.05 -17.75
C SER A 29 11.86 25.33 -17.73
N ILE A 30 12.74 25.66 -18.65
CA ILE A 30 14.03 25.02 -18.89
C ILE A 30 15.15 25.95 -18.44
N TRP A 31 16.06 25.44 -17.59
CA TRP A 31 17.17 26.16 -17.01
C TRP A 31 18.48 25.48 -17.37
N GLU A 32 19.44 26.24 -17.82
CA GLU A 32 20.82 25.82 -18.03
C GLU A 32 21.62 25.96 -16.75
N CYS A 33 22.30 24.91 -16.33
CA CYS A 33 23.06 24.81 -15.10
C CYS A 33 24.53 24.43 -15.34
N SER A 34 25.10 24.83 -16.48
CA SER A 34 26.53 24.65 -16.79
C SER A 34 27.41 25.30 -15.73
N ASP A 35 26.98 26.43 -15.15
CA ASP A 35 27.50 27.03 -13.92
C ASP A 35 26.46 26.95 -12.80
N LEU A 36 26.72 26.10 -11.81
CA LEU A 36 25.80 25.88 -10.68
C LEU A 36 25.56 27.16 -9.83
N TRP A 37 26.47 28.12 -9.88
CA TRP A 37 26.33 29.38 -9.16
C TRP A 37 25.51 30.41 -9.92
N LYS A 38 25.31 30.23 -11.23
CA LYS A 38 24.56 31.15 -12.09
C LYS A 38 23.64 30.43 -13.06
N PRO A 39 22.61 29.70 -12.56
CA PRO A 39 21.67 29.06 -13.45
C PRO A 39 20.93 30.10 -14.32
N MET A 40 20.89 29.88 -15.63
CA MET A 40 20.27 30.79 -16.58
C MET A 40 19.00 30.21 -17.16
N LEU A 41 17.96 31.04 -17.33
CA LEU A 41 16.77 30.64 -18.03
C LEU A 41 17.10 30.39 -19.52
N TYR A 42 16.96 29.12 -19.94
CA TYR A 42 17.22 28.73 -21.33
C TYR A 42 15.97 28.97 -22.19
N LYS A 43 14.80 28.43 -21.79
CA LYS A 43 13.56 28.55 -22.58
C LYS A 43 12.32 28.32 -21.70
N GLU A 44 11.21 28.94 -22.10
CA GLU A 44 9.89 28.71 -21.51
C GLU A 44 8.85 28.37 -22.56
N ILE A 45 8.01 27.41 -22.23
CA ILE A 45 6.85 27.02 -23.02
C ILE A 45 5.65 27.17 -22.10
N ARG A 46 4.90 28.28 -22.31
CA ARG A 46 3.83 28.68 -21.38
C ARG A 46 2.57 27.82 -21.47
N CYS A 47 2.38 27.17 -22.61
CA CYS A 47 1.24 26.30 -22.84
C CYS A 47 1.59 25.28 -23.94
N CYS A 48 1.55 24.02 -23.58
CA CYS A 48 1.68 22.90 -24.48
C CYS A 48 0.52 21.92 -24.21
N ALA A 49 -0.13 21.41 -25.26
CA ALA A 49 -1.09 20.35 -25.07
C ALA A 49 -0.39 19.06 -24.62
N ILE A 50 -1.02 18.29 -23.74
CA ILE A 50 -0.45 17.00 -23.30
C ILE A 50 -0.21 16.03 -24.46
N THR A 51 -1.05 16.12 -25.51
CA THR A 51 -0.91 15.34 -26.75
C THR A 51 0.38 15.66 -27.51
N ASP A 52 0.88 16.89 -27.39
CA ASP A 52 2.01 17.41 -28.15
C ASP A 52 3.32 17.37 -27.33
N MET A 53 3.27 16.79 -26.14
CA MET A 53 4.39 16.79 -25.18
C MET A 53 5.66 16.19 -25.79
N GLU A 54 5.59 15.01 -26.42
CA GLU A 54 6.75 14.32 -26.97
C GLU A 54 7.39 15.13 -28.11
N ALA A 55 6.57 15.69 -28.99
CA ALA A 55 7.06 16.55 -30.09
C ALA A 55 7.69 17.83 -29.52
N THR A 56 7.07 18.41 -28.51
CA THR A 56 7.57 19.61 -27.81
C THR A 56 8.93 19.33 -27.15
N TYR A 57 9.08 18.20 -26.47
CA TYR A 57 10.33 17.81 -25.84
C TYR A 57 11.44 17.56 -26.86
N LYS A 58 11.16 16.77 -27.90
CA LYS A 58 12.14 16.48 -28.95
C LYS A 58 12.68 17.75 -29.66
N ASN A 59 11.82 18.76 -29.80
CA ASN A 59 12.17 19.97 -30.54
C ASN A 59 12.77 21.09 -29.67
N ASN A 60 12.52 21.09 -28.35
CA ASN A 60 12.83 22.26 -27.52
C ASN A 60 13.63 21.94 -26.25
N VAL A 61 13.69 20.69 -25.80
CA VAL A 61 14.38 20.33 -24.57
C VAL A 61 15.70 19.62 -24.90
N PRO A 62 16.84 20.10 -24.39
CA PRO A 62 18.12 19.41 -24.57
C PRO A 62 18.10 18.00 -23.97
N LYS A 63 18.82 17.06 -24.62
CA LYS A 63 18.83 15.64 -24.21
C LYS A 63 19.44 15.42 -22.81
N ASP A 64 20.48 16.17 -22.46
CA ASP A 64 21.07 16.11 -21.11
C ASP A 64 20.25 16.97 -20.14
N SER A 65 18.99 16.58 -19.94
CA SER A 65 18.08 17.24 -19.01
C SER A 65 17.44 16.27 -18.02
N ILE A 66 17.01 16.82 -16.88
CA ILE A 66 16.13 16.15 -15.94
C ILE A 66 14.85 16.98 -15.74
N THR A 67 13.70 16.35 -15.88
CA THR A 67 12.39 16.99 -15.71
C THR A 67 11.85 16.75 -14.30
N ILE A 68 11.47 17.81 -13.61
CA ILE A 68 10.85 17.78 -12.29
C ILE A 68 9.35 18.03 -12.45
N ILE A 69 8.53 17.07 -12.04
CA ILE A 69 7.08 17.07 -12.19
C ILE A 69 6.45 17.08 -10.79
N GLU A 70 5.50 18.00 -10.54
CA GLU A 70 4.73 17.95 -9.30
C GLU A 70 3.76 16.76 -9.30
N SER A 71 3.58 16.10 -8.14
CA SER A 71 2.67 14.97 -8.01
C SER A 71 1.22 15.37 -8.31
N SER A 72 0.65 14.75 -9.31
CA SER A 72 -0.72 14.94 -9.78
C SER A 72 -1.28 13.63 -10.32
N THR A 73 -2.55 13.61 -10.71
CA THR A 73 -3.21 12.40 -11.21
C THR A 73 -2.52 11.79 -12.45
N ASN A 74 -1.91 12.63 -13.29
CA ASN A 74 -1.27 12.19 -14.55
C ASN A 74 0.26 12.18 -14.50
N SER A 75 0.88 12.58 -13.38
CA SER A 75 2.35 12.73 -13.28
C SER A 75 3.10 11.43 -13.58
N ALA A 76 2.60 10.27 -13.14
CA ALA A 76 3.19 8.96 -13.41
C ALA A 76 3.20 8.65 -14.92
N THR A 77 2.09 8.89 -15.60
CA THR A 77 1.97 8.70 -17.05
C THR A 77 2.89 9.64 -17.82
N LEU A 78 2.98 10.91 -17.40
CA LEU A 78 3.87 11.90 -18.03
C LEU A 78 5.34 11.51 -17.86
N LYS A 79 5.73 11.08 -16.65
CA LYS A 79 7.08 10.57 -16.40
C LYS A 79 7.42 9.42 -17.35
N LYS A 80 6.57 8.41 -17.44
CA LYS A 80 6.77 7.25 -18.31
C LYS A 80 6.92 7.66 -19.78
N ARG A 81 6.00 8.49 -20.30
CA ARG A 81 6.07 9.00 -21.68
C ARG A 81 7.36 9.77 -21.97
N LEU A 82 7.91 10.51 -21.01
CA LEU A 82 9.21 11.19 -21.17
C LEU A 82 10.36 10.20 -21.19
N GLU A 83 10.34 9.20 -20.32
CA GLU A 83 11.36 8.14 -20.29
C GLU A 83 11.33 7.29 -21.56
N ASP A 84 10.15 6.98 -22.10
CA ASP A 84 9.99 6.25 -23.39
C ASP A 84 10.63 6.98 -24.58
N ILE A 85 10.72 8.32 -24.53
CA ILE A 85 11.41 9.11 -25.58
C ILE A 85 12.84 9.50 -25.19
N GLY A 86 13.37 8.91 -24.10
CA GLY A 86 14.76 9.03 -23.65
C GLY A 86 15.08 10.31 -22.86
N PHE A 87 14.12 10.89 -22.15
CA PHE A 87 14.33 11.98 -21.19
C PHE A 87 14.23 11.47 -19.75
N ARG A 88 15.05 11.99 -18.85
CA ARG A 88 14.99 11.71 -17.43
C ARG A 88 13.87 12.52 -16.79
N ALA A 89 13.08 11.92 -15.89
CA ALA A 89 12.03 12.62 -15.16
C ALA A 89 11.87 12.11 -13.72
N GLY A 90 11.63 13.04 -12.79
CA GLY A 90 11.36 12.76 -11.39
C GLY A 90 10.07 13.44 -10.93
N ILE A 91 9.27 12.73 -10.10
CA ILE A 91 8.05 13.28 -9.51
C ILE A 91 8.37 13.72 -8.08
N VAL A 92 7.90 14.90 -7.69
CA VAL A 92 8.10 15.47 -6.37
C VAL A 92 6.76 15.70 -5.65
N ARG A 93 6.79 15.77 -4.33
CA ARG A 93 5.60 16.08 -3.53
C ARG A 93 5.18 17.53 -3.75
N ALA A 94 3.87 17.78 -3.74
CA ALA A 94 3.27 19.10 -3.93
C ALA A 94 3.60 20.12 -2.82
N ASP A 95 4.01 19.63 -1.64
CA ASP A 95 4.34 20.48 -0.48
C ASP A 95 5.79 21.02 -0.46
N ILE A 96 6.62 20.62 -1.43
CA ILE A 96 8.02 21.08 -1.54
C ILE A 96 8.11 22.56 -1.92
N ILE A 97 7.11 23.09 -2.62
CA ILE A 97 7.02 24.52 -2.94
C ILE A 97 6.37 25.24 -1.75
N SER A 98 7.10 26.15 -1.12
CA SER A 98 6.64 26.82 0.11
C SER A 98 5.33 27.59 -0.10
N ASP A 99 4.46 27.62 0.95
CA ASP A 99 3.19 28.38 0.95
C ASP A 99 3.36 29.89 0.70
N LYS A 100 4.54 30.44 0.97
CA LYS A 100 4.86 31.85 0.69
C LYS A 100 4.96 32.12 -0.81
N GLU A 101 5.37 31.14 -1.59
CA GLU A 101 5.45 31.22 -3.05
C GLU A 101 4.09 30.99 -3.72
N ARG A 102 3.15 30.30 -3.04
CA ARG A 102 1.78 30.03 -3.52
C ARG A 102 0.80 31.20 -3.36
N LYS A 103 1.08 32.19 -2.50
CA LYS A 103 0.12 33.29 -2.14
C LYS A 103 -0.09 34.35 -3.18
N ARG A 104 0.62 34.36 -4.31
CA ARG A 104 0.32 35.24 -5.45
C ARG A 104 -0.48 34.47 -6.48
N LYS A 105 -1.47 35.10 -7.17
CA LYS A 105 -2.16 34.50 -8.33
C LYS A 105 -1.11 33.98 -9.31
N VAL A 106 -0.76 32.72 -9.17
CA VAL A 106 0.39 32.13 -9.83
C VAL A 106 -0.08 31.67 -11.21
N ARG A 107 0.69 31.97 -12.22
CA ARG A 107 0.49 31.44 -13.57
C ARG A 107 1.22 30.11 -13.64
N ASP A 108 0.69 29.14 -14.33
CA ASP A 108 1.25 27.80 -14.52
C ASP A 108 2.76 27.79 -14.81
N ILE A 109 3.24 28.75 -15.60
CA ILE A 109 4.68 28.89 -15.89
C ILE A 109 5.51 29.29 -14.66
N GLN A 110 4.92 29.96 -13.66
CA GLN A 110 5.64 30.30 -12.44
C GLN A 110 5.83 29.06 -11.55
N ASP A 111 4.85 28.15 -11.53
CA ASP A 111 4.96 26.90 -10.78
C ASP A 111 6.01 25.99 -11.43
N ALA A 112 6.04 25.92 -12.75
CA ALA A 112 7.13 25.25 -13.49
C ALA A 112 8.52 25.85 -13.16
N ARG A 113 8.64 27.19 -13.07
CA ARG A 113 9.90 27.84 -12.65
C ARG A 113 10.29 27.48 -11.22
N ASN A 114 9.30 27.47 -10.31
CA ASN A 114 9.54 27.18 -8.90
C ASN A 114 10.03 25.77 -8.70
N LEU A 115 9.50 24.78 -9.45
CA LEU A 115 9.94 23.38 -9.44
C LEU A 115 11.41 23.26 -9.87
N ALA A 116 11.78 23.85 -11.01
CA ALA A 116 13.15 23.84 -11.49
C ALA A 116 14.11 24.49 -10.47
N LYS A 117 13.75 25.68 -9.94
CA LYS A 117 14.55 26.40 -8.96
C LYS A 117 14.68 25.64 -7.63
N ALA A 118 13.63 24.95 -7.17
CA ALA A 118 13.67 24.14 -5.96
C ALA A 118 14.68 23.00 -6.10
N TYR A 119 14.72 22.36 -7.27
CA TYR A 119 15.71 21.32 -7.55
C TYR A 119 17.13 21.89 -7.63
N ILE A 120 17.36 22.99 -8.34
CA ILE A 120 18.65 23.66 -8.47
C ILE A 120 19.22 24.07 -7.09
N LYS A 121 18.35 24.56 -6.19
CA LYS A 121 18.70 24.95 -4.83
C LYS A 121 18.94 23.77 -3.88
N GLY A 122 18.75 22.52 -4.33
CA GLY A 122 18.92 21.33 -3.47
C GLY A 122 17.75 21.12 -2.47
N ASN A 123 16.63 21.80 -2.64
CA ASN A 123 15.47 21.63 -1.76
C ASN A 123 14.75 20.30 -2.04
N ILE A 124 14.95 19.69 -3.22
CA ILE A 124 14.41 18.40 -3.61
C ILE A 124 15.48 17.35 -3.41
N GLN A 125 15.32 16.54 -2.37
CA GLN A 125 16.28 15.49 -2.01
C GLN A 125 15.84 14.09 -2.48
N GLU A 126 14.55 13.89 -2.68
CA GLU A 126 13.99 12.59 -3.03
C GLU A 126 12.85 12.73 -4.04
N PHE A 127 12.78 11.76 -4.96
CA PHE A 127 11.65 11.61 -5.89
C PHE A 127 10.66 10.59 -5.37
N ILE A 128 9.38 10.81 -5.70
CA ILE A 128 8.32 9.84 -5.41
C ILE A 128 8.55 8.58 -6.23
N TRP A 129 8.51 7.43 -5.57
CA TRP A 129 8.53 6.13 -6.25
C TRP A 129 7.25 5.94 -7.08
N VAL A 130 7.41 5.66 -8.36
CA VAL A 130 6.33 5.30 -9.26
C VAL A 130 6.33 3.77 -9.42
N PRO A 131 5.21 3.09 -9.15
CA PRO A 131 5.13 1.65 -9.36
C PRO A 131 5.16 1.32 -10.86
N SER A 132 5.59 0.10 -11.20
CA SER A 132 5.37 -0.45 -12.53
C SER A 132 3.87 -0.59 -12.81
N ASP A 133 3.48 -0.66 -14.11
CA ASP A 133 2.08 -0.72 -14.51
C ASP A 133 1.34 -1.87 -13.82
N GLN A 134 1.93 -3.07 -13.76
CA GLN A 134 1.33 -4.22 -13.11
C GLN A 134 1.07 -3.97 -11.62
N TYR A 135 2.02 -3.35 -10.90
CA TYR A 135 1.85 -3.06 -9.49
C TYR A 135 0.94 -1.85 -9.24
N ALA A 136 0.82 -0.93 -10.20
CA ALA A 136 -0.20 0.11 -10.18
C ALA A 136 -1.60 -0.51 -10.26
N ASP A 137 -1.83 -1.47 -11.18
CA ASP A 137 -3.08 -2.22 -11.29
C ASP A 137 -3.41 -3.00 -10.00
N TYR A 138 -2.43 -3.64 -9.39
CA TYR A 138 -2.63 -4.32 -8.10
C TYR A 138 -3.05 -3.35 -6.99
N ARG A 139 -2.46 -2.15 -6.95
CA ARG A 139 -2.87 -1.10 -6.00
C ARG A 139 -4.29 -0.64 -6.26
N ASP A 140 -4.71 -0.48 -7.52
CA ASP A 140 -6.07 -0.10 -7.88
C ASP A 140 -7.08 -1.18 -7.46
N VAL A 141 -6.77 -2.46 -7.64
CA VAL A 141 -7.59 -3.57 -7.13
C VAL A 141 -7.71 -3.49 -5.60
N HIS A 142 -6.62 -3.22 -4.88
CA HIS A 142 -6.66 -3.03 -3.43
C HIS A 142 -7.54 -1.84 -3.03
N PHE A 143 -7.39 -0.69 -3.67
CA PHE A 143 -8.19 0.50 -3.34
C PHE A 143 -9.67 0.28 -3.65
N ALA A 144 -9.98 -0.33 -4.79
CA ALA A 144 -11.36 -0.71 -5.15
C ALA A 144 -11.98 -1.68 -4.12
N HIS A 145 -11.21 -2.67 -3.63
CA HIS A 145 -11.65 -3.59 -2.58
C HIS A 145 -11.91 -2.84 -1.27
N ARG A 146 -10.95 -2.03 -0.82
CA ARG A 146 -11.08 -1.22 0.41
C ARG A 146 -12.30 -0.32 0.38
N ASP A 147 -12.53 0.36 -0.73
CA ASP A 147 -13.67 1.28 -0.88
C ASP A 147 -15.00 0.50 -0.96
N THR A 148 -15.02 -0.66 -1.62
CA THR A 148 -16.18 -1.57 -1.62
C THR A 148 -16.53 -2.03 -0.19
N VAL A 149 -15.55 -2.41 0.62
CA VAL A 149 -15.77 -2.80 2.03
C VAL A 149 -16.30 -1.63 2.86
N LYS A 150 -15.83 -0.40 2.60
CA LYS A 150 -16.38 0.81 3.27
C LYS A 150 -17.85 1.04 2.91
N GLU A 151 -18.22 0.91 1.63
CA GLU A 151 -19.61 1.06 1.20
C GLU A 151 -20.50 -0.04 1.78
N MET A 152 -20.04 -1.29 1.83
CA MET A 152 -20.74 -2.37 2.54
C MET A 152 -21.00 -2.03 4.00
N THR A 153 -19.99 -1.51 4.70
CA THR A 153 -20.10 -1.11 6.10
C THR A 153 -21.08 0.05 6.28
N ARG A 154 -21.03 1.06 5.41
CA ARG A 154 -21.96 2.19 5.43
C ARG A 154 -23.41 1.72 5.18
N THR A 155 -23.61 0.85 4.21
CA THR A 155 -24.92 0.33 3.84
C THR A 155 -25.50 -0.55 4.96
N SER A 156 -24.70 -1.46 5.52
CA SER A 156 -25.13 -2.29 6.67
C SER A 156 -25.49 -1.44 7.89
N ASN A 157 -24.75 -0.38 8.19
CA ASN A 157 -25.08 0.54 9.27
C ASN A 157 -26.38 1.32 9.02
N ARG A 158 -26.68 1.69 7.75
CA ARG A 158 -27.95 2.32 7.38
C ARG A 158 -29.12 1.37 7.56
N ILE A 159 -29.00 0.12 7.11
CA ILE A 159 -30.01 -0.93 7.30
C ILE A 159 -30.25 -1.12 8.82
N TRP A 160 -29.21 -1.32 9.60
CA TRP A 160 -29.29 -1.48 11.04
C TRP A 160 -29.99 -0.29 11.72
N SER A 161 -29.62 0.93 11.35
CA SER A 161 -30.22 2.16 11.92
C SER A 161 -31.71 2.27 11.65
N ILE A 162 -32.17 1.92 10.45
CA ILE A 162 -33.59 1.94 10.09
C ILE A 162 -34.34 0.88 10.91
N CYS A 163 -33.84 -0.36 10.96
CA CYS A 163 -34.44 -1.44 11.71
C CYS A 163 -34.50 -1.13 13.22
N SER A 164 -33.42 -0.61 13.77
CA SER A 164 -33.34 -0.23 15.20
C SER A 164 -34.37 0.84 15.58
N ARG A 165 -34.57 1.87 14.73
CA ARG A 165 -35.62 2.89 14.94
C ARG A 165 -37.04 2.35 14.87
N LYS A 166 -37.22 1.17 14.27
CA LYS A 166 -38.50 0.45 14.21
C LYS A 166 -38.63 -0.62 15.29
N GLY A 167 -37.70 -0.66 16.25
CA GLY A 167 -37.72 -1.63 17.38
C GLY A 167 -37.10 -2.99 17.04
N TYR A 168 -36.51 -3.18 15.85
CA TYR A 168 -35.89 -4.44 15.46
C TYR A 168 -34.37 -4.39 15.69
N ASN A 169 -33.86 -5.36 16.45
CA ASN A 169 -32.41 -5.48 16.69
C ASN A 169 -31.83 -6.62 15.83
N LEU A 170 -31.27 -6.27 14.67
CA LEU A 170 -30.67 -7.24 13.77
C LEU A 170 -29.16 -7.40 14.05
N PRO A 171 -28.61 -8.62 14.03
CA PRO A 171 -27.19 -8.89 14.32
C PRO A 171 -26.27 -8.58 13.11
N ILE A 172 -26.56 -7.53 12.37
CA ILE A 172 -25.87 -7.17 11.11
C ILE A 172 -24.43 -6.69 11.37
N ARG A 173 -24.13 -6.15 12.58
CA ARG A 173 -22.83 -5.57 12.93
C ARG A 173 -21.71 -6.59 13.15
N SER A 174 -22.01 -7.87 13.22
CA SER A 174 -21.01 -8.90 13.54
C SER A 174 -20.08 -9.26 12.38
N GLY A 175 -20.26 -8.69 11.17
CA GLY A 175 -19.46 -9.00 9.99
C GLY A 175 -19.63 -10.43 9.45
N ALA A 176 -20.33 -11.29 10.20
CA ALA A 176 -20.56 -12.69 9.85
C ALA A 176 -21.79 -12.89 8.96
N THR A 177 -22.58 -11.84 8.78
CA THR A 177 -23.86 -11.92 8.07
C THR A 177 -23.62 -11.80 6.56
N LYS A 178 -23.90 -12.87 5.80
CA LYS A 178 -23.88 -12.86 4.33
C LYS A 178 -25.07 -12.07 3.78
N GLY A 179 -24.94 -11.51 2.57
CA GLY A 179 -25.99 -10.67 1.96
C GLY A 179 -27.38 -11.31 1.92
N GLU A 180 -27.46 -12.60 1.54
CA GLU A 180 -28.71 -13.37 1.55
C GLU A 180 -29.34 -13.46 2.95
N SER A 181 -28.52 -13.53 4.00
CA SER A 181 -29.02 -13.53 5.38
C SER A 181 -29.62 -12.19 5.78
N ILE A 182 -29.04 -11.06 5.30
CA ILE A 182 -29.60 -9.72 5.54
C ILE A 182 -30.95 -9.59 4.85
N ARG A 183 -31.07 -10.05 3.61
CA ARG A 183 -32.33 -10.05 2.86
C ARG A 183 -33.41 -10.81 3.62
N LYS A 184 -33.15 -12.06 3.99
CA LYS A 184 -34.09 -12.89 4.76
C LYS A 184 -34.53 -12.27 6.08
N MET A 185 -33.55 -11.63 6.80
CA MET A 185 -33.86 -10.91 8.04
C MET A 185 -34.82 -9.73 7.80
N VAL A 186 -34.54 -8.92 6.75
CA VAL A 186 -35.36 -7.75 6.41
C VAL A 186 -36.75 -8.16 5.92
N GLU A 187 -36.89 -9.23 5.15
CA GLU A 187 -38.17 -9.75 4.65
C GLU A 187 -39.10 -10.22 5.79
N GLN A 188 -38.54 -10.70 6.91
CA GLN A 188 -39.31 -11.15 8.07
C GLN A 188 -39.83 -9.99 8.95
N LEU A 189 -39.40 -8.74 8.67
CA LEU A 189 -39.80 -7.58 9.47
C LEU A 189 -41.22 -7.11 9.08
N GLN A 190 -42.02 -6.78 10.08
CA GLN A 190 -43.35 -6.17 9.88
C GLN A 190 -43.21 -4.67 9.59
N ILE A 191 -42.56 -4.34 8.49
CA ILE A 191 -42.31 -2.96 8.02
C ILE A 191 -43.02 -2.81 6.67
N SER A 192 -43.75 -1.71 6.47
CA SER A 192 -44.52 -1.43 5.25
C SER A 192 -44.22 -0.02 4.72
N GLY A 193 -44.74 0.25 3.51
CA GLY A 193 -44.65 1.56 2.86
C GLY A 193 -43.23 1.94 2.46
N PHE A 194 -42.96 3.25 2.35
CA PHE A 194 -41.70 3.78 1.86
C PHE A 194 -40.44 3.29 2.61
N ILE A 195 -40.59 2.91 3.88
CA ILE A 195 -39.46 2.41 4.65
C ILE A 195 -39.07 1.00 4.21
N LYS A 196 -40.06 0.16 3.85
CA LYS A 196 -39.82 -1.17 3.29
C LYS A 196 -39.09 -1.06 1.97
N GLU A 197 -39.56 -0.23 1.05
CA GLU A 197 -38.93 0.00 -0.26
C GLU A 197 -37.47 0.50 -0.08
N ARG A 198 -37.27 1.44 0.84
CA ARG A 198 -35.91 1.92 1.13
C ARG A 198 -34.99 0.83 1.67
N LEU A 199 -35.49 -0.06 2.53
CA LEU A 199 -34.71 -1.19 3.06
C LEU A 199 -34.36 -2.17 1.94
N GLU A 200 -35.30 -2.46 1.05
CA GLU A 200 -35.08 -3.34 -0.12
C GLU A 200 -33.99 -2.77 -1.05
N MET A 201 -34.01 -1.45 -1.32
CA MET A 201 -32.94 -0.79 -2.07
C MET A 201 -31.57 -0.93 -1.37
N LEU A 202 -31.49 -0.70 -0.07
CA LEU A 202 -30.24 -0.83 0.68
C LEU A 202 -29.74 -2.29 0.73
N VAL A 203 -30.63 -3.26 0.79
CA VAL A 203 -30.26 -4.68 0.72
C VAL A 203 -29.71 -5.02 -0.66
N ALA A 204 -30.34 -4.52 -1.73
CA ALA A 204 -29.84 -4.70 -3.09
C ALA A 204 -28.45 -4.05 -3.29
N ASP A 205 -28.22 -2.85 -2.75
CA ASP A 205 -26.91 -2.19 -2.76
C ASP A 205 -25.87 -3.05 -2.02
N TYR A 206 -26.23 -3.58 -0.84
CA TYR A 206 -25.32 -4.43 -0.07
C TYR A 206 -24.93 -5.71 -0.84
N GLU A 207 -25.89 -6.38 -1.46
CA GLU A 207 -25.66 -7.57 -2.28
C GLU A 207 -24.80 -7.27 -3.51
N PHE A 208 -25.01 -6.11 -4.14
CA PHE A 208 -24.16 -5.63 -5.24
C PHE A 208 -22.72 -5.46 -4.79
N PHE A 209 -22.48 -4.78 -3.66
CA PHE A 209 -21.14 -4.61 -3.11
C PHE A 209 -20.52 -5.92 -2.67
N LEU A 210 -21.30 -6.87 -2.14
CA LEU A 210 -20.82 -8.19 -1.76
C LEU A 210 -20.26 -8.94 -2.99
N LYS A 211 -21.01 -8.99 -4.08
CA LYS A 211 -20.57 -9.62 -5.35
C LYS A 211 -19.33 -8.93 -5.91
N ARG A 212 -19.28 -7.60 -5.83
CA ARG A 212 -18.10 -6.82 -6.24
C ARG A 212 -16.88 -7.16 -5.40
N LYS A 213 -17.03 -7.25 -4.07
CA LYS A 213 -15.98 -7.67 -3.14
C LYS A 213 -15.43 -9.04 -3.50
N GLU A 214 -16.32 -10.03 -3.69
CA GLU A 214 -15.92 -11.41 -4.07
C GLU A 214 -15.14 -11.43 -5.38
N LYS A 215 -15.56 -10.64 -6.38
CA LYS A 215 -14.82 -10.51 -7.65
C LYS A 215 -13.44 -9.93 -7.47
N LEU A 216 -13.29 -8.88 -6.65
CA LEU A 216 -12.01 -8.26 -6.36
C LEU A 216 -11.08 -9.20 -5.56
N GLU A 217 -11.63 -9.94 -4.61
CA GLU A 217 -10.90 -10.96 -3.84
C GLU A 217 -10.39 -12.10 -4.75
N LYS A 218 -11.17 -12.48 -5.76
CA LYS A 218 -10.72 -13.45 -6.77
C LYS A 218 -9.56 -12.90 -7.61
N LEU A 219 -9.62 -11.62 -8.05
CA LEU A 219 -8.50 -10.99 -8.77
C LEU A 219 -7.23 -10.96 -7.91
N MET A 220 -7.34 -10.68 -6.61
CA MET A 220 -6.20 -10.74 -5.70
C MET A 220 -5.62 -12.15 -5.59
N ALA A 221 -6.48 -13.17 -5.50
CA ALA A 221 -6.05 -14.57 -5.43
C ALA A 221 -5.35 -15.01 -6.72
N GLU A 222 -5.85 -14.62 -7.89
CA GLU A 222 -5.20 -14.86 -9.18
C GLU A 222 -3.80 -14.21 -9.24
N ALA A 223 -3.68 -12.95 -8.84
CA ALA A 223 -2.38 -12.28 -8.80
C ALA A 223 -1.37 -12.98 -7.87
N ILE A 224 -1.83 -13.52 -6.75
CA ILE A 224 -0.98 -14.24 -5.80
C ILE A 224 -0.43 -15.54 -6.38
N ILE A 225 -1.27 -16.33 -7.04
CA ILE A 225 -0.82 -17.62 -7.59
C ILE A 225 0.22 -17.43 -8.71
N GLU A 226 0.18 -16.31 -9.39
CA GLU A 226 1.10 -15.93 -10.46
C GLU A 226 2.37 -15.22 -9.95
N ASN A 227 2.44 -14.86 -8.66
CA ASN A 227 3.55 -14.10 -8.10
C ASN A 227 4.19 -14.76 -6.88
N ASP A 228 5.38 -15.31 -7.07
CA ASP A 228 6.14 -16.03 -6.05
C ASP A 228 6.43 -15.22 -4.79
N LYS A 229 6.68 -13.92 -4.94
CA LYS A 229 6.93 -13.04 -3.79
C LYS A 229 5.67 -12.88 -2.94
N MET A 230 4.50 -12.81 -3.56
CA MET A 230 3.22 -12.75 -2.85
C MET A 230 2.92 -14.09 -2.14
N LEU A 231 3.11 -15.22 -2.82
CA LEU A 231 2.99 -16.54 -2.21
C LEU A 231 3.95 -16.72 -1.03
N ALA A 232 5.20 -16.29 -1.18
CA ALA A 232 6.20 -16.38 -0.12
C ALA A 232 5.80 -15.62 1.16
N LEU A 233 5.12 -14.47 1.03
CA LEU A 233 4.62 -13.72 2.18
C LEU A 233 3.57 -14.49 2.99
N MET A 234 2.84 -15.43 2.38
CA MET A 234 1.88 -16.28 3.09
C MET A 234 2.55 -17.25 4.10
N GLN A 235 3.87 -17.39 4.07
CA GLN A 235 4.62 -18.12 5.08
C GLN A 235 4.67 -17.39 6.44
N LEU A 236 4.36 -16.10 6.47
CA LEU A 236 4.39 -15.33 7.72
C LEU A 236 3.19 -15.63 8.61
N PRO A 237 3.39 -15.79 9.93
CA PRO A 237 2.30 -15.92 10.88
C PRO A 237 1.30 -14.78 10.77
N GLY A 238 0.01 -15.10 10.82
CA GLY A 238 -1.06 -14.11 10.73
C GLY A 238 -1.30 -13.53 9.33
N PHE A 239 -0.42 -13.76 8.35
CA PHE A 239 -0.65 -13.35 6.97
C PHE A 239 -1.47 -14.39 6.22
N TYR A 240 -2.48 -13.93 5.51
CA TYR A 240 -3.20 -14.67 4.51
C TYR A 240 -3.19 -13.88 3.20
N TYR A 241 -3.83 -14.35 2.16
CA TYR A 241 -3.66 -13.81 0.81
C TYR A 241 -3.92 -12.27 0.69
N HIS A 242 -4.90 -11.72 1.41
CA HIS A 242 -5.12 -10.27 1.39
C HIS A 242 -3.91 -9.47 1.89
N ALA A 243 -3.34 -9.87 3.04
CA ALA A 243 -2.18 -9.18 3.59
C ALA A 243 -0.95 -9.36 2.67
N ALA A 244 -0.75 -10.57 2.14
CA ALA A 244 0.33 -10.87 1.20
C ALA A 244 0.22 -10.03 -0.08
N PHE A 245 -0.97 -9.96 -0.66
CA PHE A 245 -1.26 -9.15 -1.85
C PHE A 245 -0.96 -7.67 -1.60
N VAL A 246 -1.55 -7.08 -0.55
CA VAL A 246 -1.44 -5.64 -0.29
C VAL A 246 -0.01 -5.23 0.03
N ILE A 247 0.68 -6.03 0.86
CA ILE A 247 2.08 -5.72 1.21
C ILE A 247 2.96 -5.79 -0.04
N ALA A 248 2.83 -6.84 -0.85
CA ALA A 248 3.60 -6.93 -2.08
C ALA A 248 3.23 -5.83 -3.09
N ALA A 249 1.94 -5.54 -3.28
CA ALA A 249 1.48 -4.49 -4.20
C ALA A 249 2.01 -3.09 -3.83
N ILE A 250 2.09 -2.78 -2.54
CA ILE A 250 2.57 -1.48 -2.07
C ILE A 250 4.10 -1.43 -2.04
N VAL A 251 4.76 -2.50 -1.58
CA VAL A 251 6.23 -2.55 -1.48
C VAL A 251 6.85 -2.70 -2.86
N GLU A 252 6.32 -3.61 -3.71
CA GLU A 252 6.80 -3.97 -5.04
C GLU A 252 8.24 -4.49 -5.02
N ASP A 253 9.22 -3.60 -4.96
CA ASP A 253 10.62 -3.94 -4.79
C ASP A 253 11.12 -3.55 -3.39
N ALA A 254 11.49 -4.56 -2.60
CA ALA A 254 12.02 -4.33 -1.26
C ALA A 254 13.44 -3.73 -1.28
N LYS A 255 14.16 -3.83 -2.39
CA LYS A 255 15.51 -3.24 -2.54
C LYS A 255 15.47 -1.71 -2.54
N ARG A 256 14.33 -1.09 -2.90
CA ARG A 256 14.17 0.37 -2.80
C ARG A 256 14.25 0.92 -1.37
N PHE A 257 14.17 0.04 -0.39
CA PHE A 257 14.39 0.39 1.02
C PHE A 257 15.76 -0.13 1.44
N SER A 258 16.69 0.77 1.74
CA SER A 258 18.05 0.44 2.15
C SER A 258 18.12 -0.42 3.42
N SER A 259 17.06 -0.45 4.22
CA SER A 259 16.93 -1.30 5.41
C SER A 259 15.48 -1.62 5.75
N ALA A 260 15.26 -2.70 6.52
CA ALA A 260 13.95 -3.03 7.07
C ALA A 260 13.37 -1.90 7.95
N ALA A 261 14.23 -1.10 8.58
CA ALA A 261 13.81 0.06 9.37
C ALA A 261 13.17 1.15 8.50
N LYS A 262 13.69 1.37 7.28
CA LYS A 262 13.10 2.31 6.31
C LYS A 262 11.72 1.85 5.84
N LEU A 263 11.54 0.54 5.55
CA LEU A 263 10.22 0.01 5.24
C LEU A 263 9.26 0.11 6.44
N THR A 264 9.76 -0.12 7.66
CA THR A 264 8.95 0.01 8.89
C THR A 264 8.47 1.45 9.10
N ALA A 265 9.33 2.45 8.83
CA ALA A 265 8.96 3.86 8.86
C ALA A 265 7.94 4.18 7.75
N TYR A 266 8.18 3.73 6.53
CA TYR A 266 7.23 3.87 5.41
C TYR A 266 5.86 3.27 5.71
N ALA A 267 5.80 2.17 6.47
CA ALA A 267 4.56 1.55 6.92
C ALA A 267 3.88 2.29 8.10
N GLY A 268 4.44 3.38 8.61
CA GLY A 268 3.91 4.10 9.79
C GLY A 268 3.94 3.27 11.08
N LEU A 269 4.86 2.31 11.17
CA LEU A 269 5.02 1.43 12.33
C LEU A 269 6.22 1.81 13.21
N SER A 270 6.95 2.86 12.86
CA SER A 270 8.03 3.42 13.70
C SER A 270 7.43 4.20 14.87
N PRO A 271 8.06 4.15 16.07
CA PRO A 271 7.68 5.03 17.17
C PRO A 271 8.05 6.48 16.82
N MET A 272 7.20 7.43 17.13
CA MET A 272 7.55 8.85 17.05
C MET A 272 8.79 9.14 17.90
N VAL A 273 9.74 9.84 17.33
CA VAL A 273 10.93 10.33 18.05
C VAL A 273 10.69 11.82 18.34
N ASN A 274 9.95 12.13 19.41
CA ASN A 274 9.91 13.49 19.92
C ASN A 274 11.15 13.72 20.78
N THR A 275 12.05 14.56 20.31
CA THR A 275 13.34 14.86 20.98
C THR A 275 13.26 16.07 21.91
N SER A 276 12.09 16.65 22.15
CA SER A 276 11.93 17.87 22.95
C SER A 276 11.11 17.61 24.21
N GLY A 277 11.75 17.32 25.33
CA GLY A 277 11.13 17.42 26.64
C GLY A 277 11.64 16.42 27.68
N GLU A 278 12.24 16.90 28.75
CA GLU A 278 12.66 16.08 29.92
C GLU A 278 11.48 15.33 30.57
N GLU A 279 10.27 15.85 30.47
CA GLU A 279 9.07 15.22 31.04
C GLU A 279 8.63 13.95 30.28
N GLU A 280 8.80 13.91 28.95
CA GLU A 280 8.52 12.70 28.16
C GLU A 280 9.54 11.60 28.41
N GLN A 281 10.82 11.94 28.63
CA GLN A 281 11.85 10.97 29.04
C GLN A 281 11.53 10.38 30.42
N LYS A 282 11.07 11.18 31.37
CA LYS A 282 10.65 10.72 32.72
C LYS A 282 9.40 9.82 32.67
N ALA A 283 8.44 10.11 31.78
CA ALA A 283 7.27 9.25 31.57
C ALA A 283 7.63 7.90 30.94
N MET A 284 8.66 7.84 30.07
CA MET A 284 9.18 6.60 29.51
C MET A 284 9.88 5.71 30.55
N LEU A 285 10.67 6.29 31.44
CA LEU A 285 11.39 5.58 32.50
C LEU A 285 10.44 4.97 33.55
N LYS A 286 9.27 5.55 33.76
CA LYS A 286 8.24 5.05 34.71
C LYS A 286 7.32 3.98 34.12
N GLY A 287 7.63 3.34 33.01
CA GLY A 287 6.79 2.29 32.40
C GLY A 287 5.51 2.81 31.74
N GLY A 288 5.44 4.10 31.48
CA GLY A 288 4.33 4.79 30.83
C GLY A 288 4.03 4.24 29.43
N LEU A 289 2.85 4.55 28.98
CA LEU A 289 2.31 4.30 27.64
C LEU A 289 3.40 4.56 26.58
N GLY A 290 3.89 3.53 25.87
CA GLY A 290 4.91 3.67 24.84
C GLY A 290 4.57 4.77 23.84
N LYS A 291 5.57 5.32 23.16
CA LYS A 291 5.41 6.43 22.19
C LYS A 291 4.30 6.13 21.17
N PRO A 292 3.51 7.12 20.75
CA PRO A 292 2.59 6.96 19.64
C PRO A 292 3.36 6.55 18.38
N LEU A 293 2.66 5.90 17.44
CA LEU A 293 3.21 5.61 16.13
C LEU A 293 3.14 6.87 15.27
N ASP A 294 4.07 6.96 14.32
CA ASP A 294 4.06 7.99 13.30
C ASP A 294 2.77 7.90 12.45
N ASP A 295 2.12 9.05 12.23
CA ASP A 295 0.91 9.12 11.41
C ASP A 295 1.20 9.39 9.93
N GLU A 296 2.44 9.66 9.55
CA GLU A 296 2.84 9.98 8.18
C GLU A 296 3.02 8.76 7.26
N GLY A 297 2.95 7.54 7.79
CA GLY A 297 3.21 6.32 7.02
C GLY A 297 2.02 5.83 6.18
N ARG A 298 2.27 4.77 5.38
CA ARG A 298 1.25 4.09 4.57
C ARG A 298 0.27 3.32 5.46
N MET A 299 -0.91 3.90 5.64
CA MET A 299 -1.96 3.35 6.51
C MET A 299 -2.41 1.94 6.12
N ASP A 300 -2.37 1.61 4.82
CA ASP A 300 -2.71 0.27 4.34
C ASP A 300 -1.75 -0.79 4.90
N LEU A 301 -0.43 -0.55 4.85
CA LEU A 301 0.57 -1.45 5.44
C LEU A 301 0.41 -1.57 6.95
N LYS A 302 0.23 -0.43 7.64
CA LYS A 302 -0.02 -0.38 9.08
C LYS A 302 -1.23 -1.23 9.46
N PHE A 303 -2.34 -1.06 8.73
CA PHE A 303 -3.58 -1.80 8.96
C PHE A 303 -3.37 -3.32 8.86
N TYR A 304 -2.88 -3.83 7.73
CA TYR A 304 -2.73 -5.27 7.54
C TYR A 304 -1.69 -5.90 8.48
N CYS A 305 -0.62 -5.18 8.82
CA CYS A 305 0.35 -5.65 9.80
C CYS A 305 -0.23 -5.71 11.23
N CYS A 306 -1.04 -4.74 11.63
CA CYS A 306 -1.70 -4.73 12.94
C CYS A 306 -2.81 -5.79 13.04
N GLU A 307 -3.60 -5.98 11.99
CA GLU A 307 -4.59 -7.05 11.86
C GLU A 307 -3.94 -8.44 11.98
N ALA A 308 -2.80 -8.65 11.29
CA ALA A 308 -2.02 -9.88 11.43
C ALA A 308 -1.50 -10.05 12.88
N GLY A 309 -1.07 -8.98 13.53
CA GLY A 309 -0.69 -8.99 14.94
C GLY A 309 -1.85 -9.42 15.86
N GLN A 310 -3.06 -8.95 15.61
CA GLN A 310 -4.25 -9.36 16.33
C GLN A 310 -4.60 -10.83 16.06
N THR A 311 -4.50 -11.28 14.82
CA THR A 311 -4.70 -12.68 14.41
C THR A 311 -3.71 -13.60 15.13
N ILE A 312 -2.45 -13.21 15.24
CA ILE A 312 -1.42 -13.98 15.96
C ILE A 312 -1.77 -14.13 17.43
N LEU A 313 -2.14 -13.06 18.10
CA LEU A 313 -2.50 -13.11 19.51
C LEU A 313 -3.74 -13.96 19.77
N ASN A 314 -4.70 -13.98 18.87
CA ASN A 314 -5.96 -14.71 19.05
C ASN A 314 -5.87 -16.17 18.59
N LEU A 315 -5.22 -16.46 17.44
CA LEU A 315 -5.27 -17.75 16.77
C LEU A 315 -3.91 -18.48 16.71
N CYS A 316 -2.80 -17.76 16.79
CA CYS A 316 -1.45 -18.31 16.66
C CYS A 316 -0.62 -18.06 17.95
N SER A 317 -1.27 -18.09 19.10
CA SER A 317 -0.65 -17.78 20.40
C SER A 317 0.53 -18.72 20.77
N LYS A 318 0.55 -19.92 20.22
CA LYS A 318 1.63 -20.92 20.41
C LYS A 318 2.87 -20.66 19.55
N SER A 319 2.79 -19.83 18.50
CA SER A 319 3.97 -19.43 17.71
C SER A 319 4.94 -18.58 18.56
N ASP A 320 6.22 -18.53 18.19
CA ASP A 320 7.23 -17.80 18.96
C ASP A 320 6.89 -16.33 19.09
N ILE A 321 6.39 -15.71 18.00
CA ILE A 321 5.94 -14.33 18.02
C ILE A 321 4.66 -14.14 18.85
N GLY A 322 3.76 -15.12 18.85
CA GLY A 322 2.56 -15.14 19.70
C GLY A 322 2.92 -15.25 21.17
N LYS A 323 3.80 -16.19 21.55
CA LYS A 323 4.35 -16.31 22.91
C LYS A 323 5.03 -15.01 23.37
N TRP A 324 5.80 -14.40 22.48
CA TRP A 324 6.42 -13.09 22.77
C TRP A 324 5.37 -12.02 23.03
N GLY A 325 4.35 -11.94 22.19
CA GLY A 325 3.25 -10.96 22.35
C GLY A 325 2.51 -11.14 23.67
N TRP A 326 2.16 -12.36 24.04
CA TRP A 326 1.51 -12.66 25.31
C TRP A 326 2.39 -12.35 26.51
N ARG A 327 3.70 -12.61 26.46
CA ARG A 327 4.63 -12.17 27.51
C ARG A 327 4.61 -10.65 27.72
N MET A 328 4.46 -9.87 26.64
CA MET A 328 4.36 -8.41 26.73
C MET A 328 3.03 -7.96 27.36
N ILE A 329 1.92 -8.62 27.00
CA ILE A 329 0.60 -8.35 27.62
C ILE A 329 0.63 -8.68 29.10
N ASN A 330 1.19 -9.82 29.49
CA ASN A 330 1.31 -10.25 30.90
C ASN A 330 2.22 -9.30 31.72
N LYS A 331 3.12 -8.56 31.06
CA LYS A 331 3.90 -7.47 31.67
C LYS A 331 3.15 -6.13 31.72
N GLY A 332 1.82 -6.12 31.48
CA GLY A 332 0.99 -4.93 31.55
C GLY A 332 0.93 -4.06 30.30
N LYS A 333 1.48 -4.51 29.16
CA LYS A 333 1.38 -3.71 27.91
C LYS A 333 -0.02 -3.86 27.30
N PRO A 334 -0.68 -2.75 26.88
CA PRO A 334 -1.98 -2.80 26.22
C PRO A 334 -1.96 -3.66 24.94
N LYS A 335 -2.99 -4.51 24.77
CA LYS A 335 -3.08 -5.45 23.64
C LYS A 335 -2.88 -4.78 22.28
N ASN A 336 -3.50 -3.62 22.03
CA ASN A 336 -3.37 -2.91 20.75
C ASN A 336 -1.92 -2.45 20.48
N LYS A 337 -1.17 -2.03 21.50
CA LYS A 337 0.24 -1.69 21.38
C LYS A 337 1.10 -2.90 21.07
N VAL A 338 0.77 -4.05 21.64
CA VAL A 338 1.44 -5.32 21.34
C VAL A 338 1.13 -5.75 19.92
N CYS A 339 -0.11 -5.60 19.41
CA CYS A 339 -0.45 -5.85 18.01
C CYS A 339 0.43 -5.02 17.05
N CYS A 340 0.59 -3.72 17.31
CA CYS A 340 1.46 -2.86 16.51
C CYS A 340 2.94 -3.27 16.59
N ALA A 341 3.40 -3.70 17.76
CA ALA A 341 4.77 -4.18 17.94
C ALA A 341 5.02 -5.51 17.19
N ILE A 342 4.03 -6.41 17.15
CA ILE A 342 4.05 -7.61 16.31
C ILE A 342 4.04 -7.18 14.84
N GLY A 343 3.17 -6.27 14.43
CA GLY A 343 3.09 -5.74 13.06
C GLY A 343 4.43 -5.19 12.57
N ARG A 344 5.17 -4.49 13.43
CA ARG A 344 6.53 -4.03 13.14
C ARG A 344 7.50 -5.18 12.85
N LYS A 345 7.43 -6.26 13.63
CA LYS A 345 8.26 -7.45 13.36
C LYS A 345 7.86 -8.11 12.04
N LEU A 346 6.56 -8.21 11.76
CA LEU A 346 6.05 -8.82 10.53
C LEU A 346 6.49 -8.07 9.28
N ILE A 347 6.44 -6.74 9.28
CA ILE A 347 6.89 -5.97 8.10
C ILE A 347 8.41 -6.07 7.89
N THR A 348 9.18 -6.21 8.98
CA THR A 348 10.62 -6.52 8.90
C THR A 348 10.84 -7.89 8.26
N TYR A 349 10.09 -8.92 8.65
CA TYR A 349 10.18 -10.26 8.05
C TYR A 349 9.73 -10.24 6.59
N ALA A 350 8.67 -9.49 6.26
CA ALA A 350 8.21 -9.30 4.90
C ALA A 350 9.29 -8.66 4.01
N TRP A 351 10.05 -7.69 4.52
CA TRP A 351 11.18 -7.09 3.81
C TRP A 351 12.24 -8.14 3.45
N HIS A 352 12.62 -9.02 4.38
CA HIS A 352 13.57 -10.11 4.10
C HIS A 352 13.03 -11.09 3.06
N ILE A 353 11.76 -11.53 3.19
CA ILE A 353 11.15 -12.45 2.22
C ILE A 353 11.11 -11.84 0.82
N LEU A 354 10.72 -10.58 0.70
CA LEU A 354 10.63 -9.89 -0.61
C LEU A 354 12.00 -9.67 -1.27
N ARG A 355 13.09 -9.65 -0.48
CA ARG A 355 14.46 -9.64 -0.98
C ARG A 355 14.98 -11.03 -1.35
N GLY A 356 14.29 -12.08 -0.95
CA GLY A 356 14.77 -13.47 -1.08
C GLY A 356 15.69 -13.90 0.07
N ASP A 357 15.82 -13.10 1.13
CA ASP A 357 16.65 -13.44 2.29
C ASP A 357 15.97 -14.53 3.14
N PRO A 358 16.72 -15.46 3.74
CA PRO A 358 16.16 -16.43 4.66
C PRO A 358 15.63 -15.73 5.91
N THR A 359 14.44 -16.11 6.38
CA THR A 359 13.90 -15.62 7.66
C THR A 359 13.50 -16.82 8.54
N PRO A 360 13.93 -16.87 9.80
CA PRO A 360 13.59 -17.94 10.72
C PRO A 360 12.15 -17.83 11.25
N ASN A 361 11.48 -16.70 11.08
CA ASN A 361 10.16 -16.42 11.64
C ASN A 361 9.07 -16.69 10.60
N ARG A 362 8.93 -17.95 10.21
CA ARG A 362 7.89 -18.45 9.31
C ARG A 362 6.92 -19.31 10.11
N ASP A 363 5.73 -19.52 9.55
CA ASP A 363 4.86 -20.61 10.02
C ASP A 363 5.56 -21.96 9.86
N GLY A 364 5.28 -22.89 10.75
CA GLY A 364 5.66 -24.29 10.53
C GLY A 364 5.01 -24.82 9.24
N GLU A 365 5.64 -25.81 8.61
CA GLU A 365 5.21 -26.38 7.33
C GLU A 365 3.73 -26.82 7.35
N GLY A 366 3.28 -27.43 8.45
CA GLY A 366 1.90 -27.87 8.59
C GLY A 366 0.89 -26.72 8.64
N VAL A 367 1.26 -25.56 9.23
CA VAL A 367 0.42 -24.35 9.21
C VAL A 367 0.32 -23.78 7.81
N PHE A 368 1.45 -23.71 7.11
CA PHE A 368 1.50 -23.24 5.73
C PHE A 368 0.66 -24.14 4.80
N LYS A 369 0.77 -25.45 4.90
CA LYS A 369 -0.07 -26.41 4.15
C LYS A 369 -1.56 -26.15 4.38
N ARG A 370 -2.00 -25.92 5.62
CA ARG A 370 -3.40 -25.57 5.92
C ARG A 370 -3.83 -24.26 5.23
N LYS A 371 -2.97 -23.26 5.19
CA LYS A 371 -3.23 -22.01 4.44
C LYS A 371 -3.40 -22.28 2.94
N MET A 372 -2.54 -23.15 2.36
CA MET A 372 -2.63 -23.50 0.94
C MET A 372 -3.89 -24.30 0.61
N VAL A 373 -4.28 -25.25 1.47
CA VAL A 373 -5.56 -25.97 1.33
C VAL A 373 -6.75 -25.02 1.30
N ARG A 374 -6.75 -24.00 2.17
CA ARG A 374 -7.79 -22.98 2.18
C ARG A 374 -7.71 -22.07 0.93
N PHE A 375 -6.51 -21.65 0.55
CA PHE A 375 -6.27 -20.78 -0.60
C PHE A 375 -6.70 -21.43 -1.92
N TYR A 376 -6.57 -22.74 -2.05
CA TYR A 376 -7.14 -23.50 -3.18
C TYR A 376 -8.64 -23.21 -3.38
N SER A 377 -9.39 -23.03 -2.30
CA SER A 377 -10.82 -22.77 -2.37
C SER A 377 -11.16 -21.35 -2.80
N GLU A 378 -10.28 -20.38 -2.57
CA GLU A 378 -10.47 -18.97 -2.99
C GLU A 378 -10.37 -18.84 -4.53
N LEU A 379 -9.49 -19.63 -5.16
CA LEU A 379 -9.34 -19.66 -6.63
C LEU A 379 -10.42 -20.50 -7.31
N GLY A 380 -10.98 -21.48 -6.59
CA GLY A 380 -11.97 -22.41 -7.11
C GLY A 380 -11.36 -23.61 -7.83
N LYS A 381 -12.09 -24.73 -7.77
CA LYS A 381 -11.60 -26.04 -8.24
C LYS A 381 -11.22 -26.04 -9.73
N GLN A 382 -12.05 -25.41 -10.58
CA GLN A 382 -11.81 -25.42 -12.03
C GLN A 382 -10.50 -24.73 -12.39
N ARG A 383 -10.24 -23.54 -11.82
CA ARG A 383 -9.01 -22.79 -12.05
C ARG A 383 -7.77 -23.55 -11.56
N MET A 384 -7.90 -24.25 -10.44
CA MET A 384 -6.79 -25.02 -9.88
C MET A 384 -6.45 -26.25 -10.72
N ILE A 385 -7.45 -26.88 -11.33
CA ILE A 385 -7.23 -27.98 -12.30
C ILE A 385 -6.48 -27.45 -13.53
N GLU A 386 -6.87 -26.30 -14.08
CA GLU A 386 -6.19 -25.64 -15.20
C GLU A 386 -4.71 -25.32 -14.88
N LEU A 387 -4.41 -25.00 -13.63
CA LEU A 387 -3.06 -24.77 -13.13
C LEU A 387 -2.28 -26.08 -12.84
N GLY A 388 -2.87 -27.24 -13.09
CA GLY A 388 -2.24 -28.54 -12.90
C GLY A 388 -2.35 -29.10 -11.47
N TYR A 389 -3.25 -28.57 -10.65
CA TYR A 389 -3.48 -29.03 -9.28
C TYR A 389 -4.89 -29.64 -9.13
N PRO A 390 -5.07 -30.94 -9.38
CA PRO A 390 -6.41 -31.57 -9.34
C PRO A 390 -7.01 -31.63 -7.94
N THR A 391 -6.16 -31.65 -6.89
CA THR A 391 -6.63 -31.71 -5.50
C THR A 391 -5.99 -30.62 -4.62
N ARG A 392 -6.67 -30.28 -3.52
CA ARG A 392 -6.16 -29.34 -2.51
C ARG A 392 -4.86 -29.83 -1.86
N VAL A 393 -4.72 -31.14 -1.72
CA VAL A 393 -3.56 -31.78 -1.10
C VAL A 393 -2.34 -31.69 -2.01
N ASP A 394 -2.52 -31.97 -3.31
CA ASP A 394 -1.44 -31.86 -4.31
C ASP A 394 -0.91 -30.43 -4.37
N PHE A 395 -1.81 -29.44 -4.39
CA PHE A 395 -1.42 -28.03 -4.36
C PHE A 395 -0.63 -27.68 -3.08
N ALA A 396 -1.16 -28.06 -1.92
CA ALA A 396 -0.51 -27.74 -0.65
C ALA A 396 0.87 -28.40 -0.52
N ASN A 397 1.00 -29.65 -0.99
CA ASN A 397 2.29 -30.37 -0.98
C ASN A 397 3.29 -29.74 -1.97
N SER A 398 2.84 -29.37 -3.18
CA SER A 398 3.68 -28.72 -4.17
C SER A 398 4.21 -27.36 -3.64
N MET A 399 3.34 -26.53 -3.08
CA MET A 399 3.75 -25.25 -2.49
C MET A 399 4.66 -25.43 -1.27
N SER A 400 4.39 -26.45 -0.45
CA SER A 400 5.26 -26.78 0.69
C SER A 400 6.65 -27.23 0.23
N ALA A 401 6.73 -28.11 -0.74
CA ALA A 401 8.02 -28.52 -1.31
C ALA A 401 8.81 -27.33 -1.88
N ARG A 402 8.10 -26.42 -2.54
CA ARG A 402 8.70 -25.21 -3.13
C ARG A 402 9.31 -24.27 -2.09
N PHE A 403 8.63 -24.02 -0.98
CA PHE A 403 9.03 -23.01 0.00
C PHE A 403 9.76 -23.59 1.23
N TYR A 404 9.62 -24.89 1.52
CA TYR A 404 10.21 -25.55 2.68
C TYR A 404 11.18 -26.66 2.28
N GLY A 405 11.14 -27.17 1.04
CA GLY A 405 11.96 -28.28 0.59
C GLY A 405 13.48 -28.06 0.72
N HIS A 406 13.92 -26.82 0.56
CA HIS A 406 15.34 -26.43 0.60
C HIS A 406 15.79 -25.87 1.96
N LEU A 407 14.92 -25.83 2.96
CA LEU A 407 15.28 -25.32 4.27
C LEU A 407 16.09 -26.34 5.08
N PRO A 408 17.15 -25.91 5.80
CA PRO A 408 17.86 -26.77 6.74
C PRO A 408 16.88 -27.35 7.78
N GLU A 409 17.13 -28.59 8.21
CA GLU A 409 16.28 -29.28 9.21
C GLU A 409 16.13 -28.52 10.52
N SER A 410 17.13 -27.74 10.90
CA SER A 410 17.09 -26.85 12.07
C SER A 410 16.02 -25.74 11.98
N ILE A 411 15.56 -25.40 10.76
CA ILE A 411 14.48 -24.43 10.52
C ILE A 411 13.14 -25.17 10.37
N LYS A 412 13.14 -26.41 9.84
CA LYS A 412 11.94 -27.25 9.69
C LYS A 412 11.38 -27.73 11.03
N ALA A 413 12.26 -27.98 12.01
CA ALA A 413 11.93 -28.60 13.29
C ALA A 413 11.30 -27.67 14.35
N LYS A 414 10.95 -26.43 14.01
CA LYS A 414 10.26 -25.49 14.93
C LYS A 414 8.75 -25.51 14.75
N GLU A 415 8.14 -26.70 14.77
CA GLU A 415 6.68 -26.86 14.87
C GLU A 415 6.15 -26.68 16.30
#